data_194daf376b3d35c0675de9e3b95920d7
#
_entry.id   194daf376b3d35c0675de9e3b95920d7
#
_cell.length_a   1.000
_cell.length_b   1.000
_cell.length_c   1.000
_cell.angle_alpha   90.00
_cell.angle_beta   90.00
_cell.angle_gamma   90.00
#
_symmetry.space_group_name_H-M   'P 1'
#
loop_
_entity.id
_entity.type
_entity.pdbx_description
1 polymer ?
#
loop_
_entity_poly.entity_id
_entity_poly.type
_entity_poly.pdbx_seq_one_letter_code
_entity_poly.pdbx_strand_id
1 'polypeptide(L)'
;MMFARSLAGQRQIGHSFNRSLTEANSRYSTVSAPPSVTVRRCYSHHVIQTQEAILPAMNLTTWMSDHISCFSKAHISPLAQHRSKRMILDILGVGMIGSKTEIAKSYRNFAGIVEGFHSNHRASVWGADGLKASMGMSAYLNGASCHAMDFDDTWHPATHPSGPVLPALLALSEALPSSQQPSLEDILVAFNIGIQVQGALLNCSSQARNIPHRLHPPAIVGVIGSAAACSRLLGHGPQKCRHAMAIAASFAGAPMANAGTTTKPLHAGKSARFGLEAAILADKGIEGNDNILDISSGLGAFFEDYNPEKLFNTLKGTDDVILHHQDIALKRFPCHLGMHWAIDAALDTRKQLVHDRGDLIVDFIKHIHIIAPGSKYINRPFPTTEHEARHSFQFTTCSALLDGEVTPETFHVNNIDRQQLHSLLLKVRVITPEKNTPSFNDMYVTVGVTTKDNATFESTCIEPYGHWRKPLSDADVVKKFRKNTDFLNIESQNRLVNLVSRMDKAHTAKDILELLS
;
A
#
# COMPACT_ATOMS: atom_id res chain seq x y z
N MET A 1 35.20 23.74 -37.57
CA MET A 1 34.68 24.22 -38.84
C MET A 1 33.39 23.50 -39.14
N MET A 2 32.30 24.26 -39.43
CA MET A 2 30.94 23.81 -39.77
C MET A 2 30.19 23.05 -38.67
N PHE A 3 29.36 23.66 -37.92
CA PHE A 3 27.93 23.88 -38.06
C PHE A 3 27.47 24.99 -37.09
N ALA A 4 27.38 26.18 -37.60
CA ALA A 4 26.62 27.27 -36.99
C ALA A 4 25.78 27.87 -38.12
N ARG A 5 24.47 27.61 -38.04
CA ARG A 5 23.36 28.38 -38.64
C ARG A 5 22.09 27.54 -38.56
N SER A 6 21.17 27.92 -37.64
CA SER A 6 19.79 28.26 -37.95
C SER A 6 18.96 28.29 -36.65
N LEU A 7 18.95 29.41 -36.01
CA LEU A 7 17.97 29.76 -34.95
C LEU A 7 17.52 31.19 -35.21
N ALA A 8 16.66 31.37 -36.19
CA ALA A 8 15.90 32.59 -36.40
C ALA A 8 14.58 32.21 -37.07
N GLY A 9 13.49 32.06 -36.33
CA GLY A 9 12.18 31.83 -36.93
C GLY A 9 11.19 31.10 -36.06
N GLN A 10 11.06 31.48 -34.76
CA GLN A 10 9.89 31.10 -33.95
C GLN A 10 9.65 32.16 -32.87
N ARG A 11 9.19 33.32 -33.27
CA ARG A 11 8.50 34.28 -32.42
C ARG A 11 7.27 34.78 -33.17
N GLN A 12 6.13 34.11 -32.99
CA GLN A 12 4.78 34.68 -33.19
C GLN A 12 3.75 33.54 -33.19
N ILE A 13 3.61 32.78 -32.10
CA ILE A 13 2.36 32.05 -31.76
C ILE A 13 2.33 31.99 -30.23
N GLY A 14 2.13 33.10 -29.55
CA GLY A 14 2.15 33.15 -28.10
C GLY A 14 1.07 34.05 -27.46
N HIS A 15 0.17 34.60 -28.22
CA HIS A 15 -0.78 35.59 -27.68
C HIS A 15 -2.27 35.31 -27.85
N SER A 16 -2.66 34.10 -28.26
CA SER A 16 -4.08 33.76 -28.47
C SER A 16 -4.69 32.78 -27.51
N PHE A 17 -3.89 32.15 -26.62
CA PHE A 17 -4.38 31.12 -25.68
C PHE A 17 -4.69 31.60 -24.26
N ASN A 18 -4.33 32.86 -23.91
CA ASN A 18 -4.45 33.35 -22.54
C ASN A 18 -5.73 34.16 -22.26
N ARG A 19 -6.67 34.30 -23.22
CA ARG A 19 -7.93 35.04 -23.01
C ARG A 19 -9.15 34.18 -22.70
N SER A 20 -9.10 32.86 -22.85
CA SER A 20 -10.26 31.98 -22.60
C SER A 20 -10.31 31.36 -21.19
N LEU A 21 -9.26 31.47 -20.39
CA LEU A 21 -9.20 30.88 -19.04
C LEU A 21 -9.59 31.85 -17.91
N THR A 22 -9.67 33.15 -18.17
CA THR A 22 -10.05 34.15 -17.17
C THR A 22 -11.56 34.40 -17.05
N GLU A 23 -12.35 33.96 -18.01
CA GLU A 23 -13.83 34.11 -17.92
C GLU A 23 -14.56 32.89 -17.31
N ALA A 24 -13.87 31.77 -17.08
CA ALA A 24 -14.47 30.59 -16.46
C ALA A 24 -14.50 30.62 -14.90
N ASN A 25 -13.83 31.59 -14.28
CA ASN A 25 -13.72 31.65 -12.80
C ASN A 25 -14.82 32.52 -12.12
N SER A 26 -15.77 33.09 -12.83
CA SER A 26 -16.80 33.97 -12.22
C SER A 26 -18.20 33.35 -12.11
N ARG A 27 -18.39 32.05 -12.37
CA ARG A 27 -19.71 31.39 -12.30
C ARG A 27 -19.85 30.29 -11.24
N TYR A 28 -19.00 30.25 -10.24
CA TYR A 28 -19.15 29.32 -9.10
C TYR A 28 -19.51 30.07 -7.81
N SER A 29 -20.64 30.73 -7.80
CA SER A 29 -21.31 31.16 -6.56
C SER A 29 -22.73 30.59 -6.57
N THR A 30 -23.02 29.82 -5.53
CA THR A 30 -24.26 29.15 -5.12
C THR A 30 -24.38 27.68 -5.48
N VAL A 31 -23.69 26.83 -4.69
CA VAL A 31 -24.19 25.49 -4.44
C VAL A 31 -24.83 25.52 -3.05
N SER A 32 -26.13 25.33 -3.01
CA SER A 32 -26.92 25.17 -1.79
C SER A 32 -26.40 24.05 -0.93
N ALA A 33 -26.42 24.22 0.40
CA ALA A 33 -26.08 23.21 1.38
C ALA A 33 -26.84 21.91 1.08
N PRO A 34 -26.17 20.74 1.19
CA PRO A 34 -26.85 19.46 1.07
C PRO A 34 -27.89 19.33 2.20
N PRO A 35 -29.07 18.76 1.91
CA PRO A 35 -30.05 18.47 2.95
C PRO A 35 -29.45 17.48 3.96
N SER A 36 -29.81 17.67 5.23
CA SER A 36 -29.46 16.79 6.34
C SER A 36 -29.63 15.32 5.96
N VAL A 37 -28.54 14.55 6.02
CA VAL A 37 -28.54 13.12 5.72
C VAL A 37 -29.35 12.40 6.79
N THR A 38 -30.60 12.11 6.49
CA THR A 38 -31.42 11.17 7.27
C THR A 38 -30.83 9.77 7.05
N VAL A 39 -30.26 9.19 8.08
CA VAL A 39 -29.75 7.81 8.10
C VAL A 39 -30.91 6.89 7.73
N ARG A 40 -30.96 6.46 6.47
CA ARG A 40 -31.85 5.36 6.07
C ARG A 40 -31.19 4.05 6.49
N ARG A 41 -31.86 3.31 7.39
CA ARG A 41 -31.54 1.92 7.69
C ARG A 41 -31.53 1.12 6.39
N CYS A 42 -30.39 0.62 6.00
CA CYS A 42 -30.30 -0.43 5.00
C CYS A 42 -30.88 -1.71 5.62
N TYR A 43 -31.90 -2.26 4.94
CA TYR A 43 -32.66 -3.46 5.30
C TYR A 43 -33.71 -3.29 6.44
N SER A 44 -34.91 -2.83 6.05
CA SER A 44 -36.15 -3.21 6.72
C SER A 44 -37.08 -3.86 5.69
N HIS A 45 -37.47 -5.11 5.94
CA HIS A 45 -38.53 -5.79 5.22
C HIS A 45 -39.84 -5.00 5.38
N HIS A 46 -40.26 -4.29 4.36
CA HIS A 46 -41.65 -3.90 4.20
C HIS A 46 -42.17 -4.51 2.91
N VAL A 47 -43.00 -5.54 3.09
CA VAL A 47 -43.85 -6.11 2.04
C VAL A 47 -44.94 -5.09 1.74
N ILE A 48 -44.84 -4.40 0.62
CA ILE A 48 -45.99 -3.75 -0.02
C ILE A 48 -46.11 -4.34 -1.42
N GLN A 49 -47.17 -5.17 -1.60
CA GLN A 49 -47.58 -5.64 -2.92
C GLN A 49 -48.10 -4.48 -3.73
N THR A 50 -47.31 -4.03 -4.73
CA THR A 50 -47.83 -3.35 -5.93
C THR A 50 -46.82 -3.57 -7.06
N GLN A 51 -47.30 -4.23 -8.14
CA GLN A 51 -46.67 -4.42 -9.45
C GLN A 51 -45.18 -4.80 -9.44
N GLU A 52 -44.92 -6.00 -9.86
CA GLU A 52 -43.57 -6.53 -10.14
C GLU A 52 -42.87 -5.65 -11.19
N ALA A 53 -42.22 -4.57 -10.75
CA ALA A 53 -41.05 -4.11 -11.44
C ALA A 53 -40.01 -5.23 -11.22
N ILE A 54 -39.62 -5.92 -12.28
CA ILE A 54 -38.46 -6.83 -12.28
C ILE A 54 -37.29 -5.98 -11.83
N LEU A 55 -36.98 -6.00 -10.53
CA LEU A 55 -35.76 -5.41 -10.01
C LEU A 55 -34.62 -6.16 -10.73
N PRO A 56 -33.68 -5.45 -11.36
CA PRO A 56 -32.54 -6.11 -11.97
C PRO A 56 -31.90 -7.01 -10.91
N ALA A 57 -31.59 -8.25 -11.28
CA ALA A 57 -30.97 -9.21 -10.37
C ALA A 57 -29.76 -8.52 -9.73
N MET A 58 -29.74 -8.45 -8.39
CA MET A 58 -28.64 -7.82 -7.64
C MET A 58 -27.36 -8.58 -7.95
N ASN A 59 -26.39 -7.90 -8.56
CA ASN A 59 -25.08 -8.44 -8.92
C ASN A 59 -23.99 -7.87 -8.02
N LEU A 60 -22.74 -8.34 -8.16
CA LEU A 60 -21.61 -7.92 -7.35
C LEU A 60 -21.33 -6.42 -7.48
N THR A 61 -21.37 -5.85 -8.70
CA THR A 61 -21.11 -4.42 -8.92
C THR A 61 -22.15 -3.54 -8.23
N THR A 62 -23.42 -3.90 -8.35
CA THR A 62 -24.53 -3.18 -7.69
C THR A 62 -24.39 -3.26 -6.18
N TRP A 63 -24.21 -4.47 -5.63
CA TRP A 63 -24.06 -4.66 -4.20
C TRP A 63 -22.85 -3.88 -3.64
N MET A 64 -21.70 -3.94 -4.32
CA MET A 64 -20.49 -3.25 -3.88
C MET A 64 -20.67 -1.72 -3.91
N SER A 65 -21.32 -1.19 -4.93
CA SER A 65 -21.56 0.26 -5.05
C SER A 65 -22.54 0.76 -3.97
N ASP A 66 -23.57 0.00 -3.65
CA ASP A 66 -24.49 0.30 -2.54
C ASP A 66 -23.73 0.24 -1.20
N HIS A 67 -22.94 -0.80 -1.01
CA HIS A 67 -22.12 -0.96 0.20
C HIS A 67 -21.15 0.21 0.40
N ILE A 68 -20.43 0.64 -0.63
CA ILE A 68 -19.52 1.81 -0.57
C ILE A 68 -20.29 3.06 -0.17
N SER A 69 -21.42 3.33 -0.80
CA SER A 69 -22.20 4.57 -0.58
C SER A 69 -22.81 4.65 0.81
N CYS A 70 -23.26 3.51 1.36
CA CYS A 70 -23.89 3.43 2.68
C CYS A 70 -22.90 3.20 3.82
N PHE A 71 -21.64 2.89 3.52
CA PHE A 71 -20.66 2.52 4.53
C PHE A 71 -20.44 3.63 5.54
N SER A 72 -20.45 3.28 6.83
CA SER A 72 -20.35 4.23 7.91
C SER A 72 -19.56 3.67 9.09
N LYS A 73 -19.28 4.47 10.10
CA LYS A 73 -18.60 4.04 11.33
C LYS A 73 -19.32 2.87 12.02
N ALA A 74 -20.64 2.79 11.90
CA ALA A 74 -21.44 1.71 12.50
C ALA A 74 -21.10 0.32 11.95
N HIS A 75 -20.52 0.23 10.74
CA HIS A 75 -20.07 -1.02 10.12
C HIS A 75 -18.67 -1.44 10.58
N ILE A 76 -17.97 -0.58 11.35
CA ILE A 76 -16.58 -0.84 11.74
C ILE A 76 -16.55 -1.22 13.20
N SER A 77 -16.33 -2.51 13.50
CA SER A 77 -16.20 -2.97 14.88
C SER A 77 -15.04 -2.29 15.63
N PRO A 78 -15.04 -2.25 16.96
CA PRO A 78 -13.91 -1.71 17.73
C PRO A 78 -12.56 -2.36 17.36
N LEU A 79 -12.56 -3.67 17.08
CA LEU A 79 -11.36 -4.40 16.66
C LEU A 79 -10.88 -3.95 15.26
N ALA A 80 -11.78 -3.79 14.30
CA ALA A 80 -11.45 -3.29 12.97
C ALA A 80 -10.96 -1.83 13.03
N GLN A 81 -11.56 -0.98 13.87
CA GLN A 81 -11.06 0.38 14.12
C GLN A 81 -9.64 0.38 14.71
N HIS A 82 -9.37 -0.50 15.66
CA HIS A 82 -8.05 -0.62 16.26
C HIS A 82 -7.01 -1.05 15.21
N ARG A 83 -7.31 -2.09 14.42
CA ARG A 83 -6.44 -2.59 13.34
C ARG A 83 -6.17 -1.53 12.28
N SER A 84 -7.21 -0.82 11.80
CA SER A 84 -7.03 0.23 10.79
C SER A 84 -6.23 1.44 11.30
N LYS A 85 -6.36 1.83 12.56
CA LYS A 85 -5.52 2.88 13.16
C LYS A 85 -4.05 2.48 13.21
N ARG A 86 -3.75 1.23 13.52
CA ARG A 86 -2.39 0.67 13.46
C ARG A 86 -1.82 0.73 12.04
N MET A 87 -2.61 0.33 11.05
CA MET A 87 -2.24 0.42 9.62
C MET A 87 -1.96 1.87 9.20
N ILE A 88 -2.81 2.81 9.61
CA ILE A 88 -2.63 4.24 9.31
C ILE A 88 -1.34 4.77 9.94
N LEU A 89 -1.06 4.46 11.21
CA LEU A 89 0.18 4.89 11.86
C LEU A 89 1.41 4.28 11.18
N ASP A 90 1.34 3.00 10.85
CA ASP A 90 2.41 2.27 10.17
C ASP A 90 2.74 2.89 8.82
N ILE A 91 1.72 3.08 7.96
CA ILE A 91 1.92 3.58 6.60
C ILE A 91 2.37 5.05 6.56
N LEU A 92 1.96 5.89 7.53
CA LEU A 92 2.50 7.24 7.68
C LEU A 92 4.02 7.19 7.97
N GLY A 93 4.45 6.38 8.92
CA GLY A 93 5.87 6.21 9.23
C GLY A 93 6.67 5.64 8.06
N VAL A 94 6.12 4.63 7.37
CA VAL A 94 6.76 4.01 6.20
C VAL A 94 6.85 4.99 5.03
N GLY A 95 5.82 5.78 4.78
CA GLY A 95 5.82 6.82 3.74
C GLY A 95 6.86 7.91 4.02
N MET A 96 7.00 8.30 5.28
CA MET A 96 7.97 9.31 5.72
C MET A 96 9.42 8.85 5.50
N ILE A 97 9.79 7.66 5.99
CA ILE A 97 11.14 7.12 5.74
C ILE A 97 11.36 6.84 4.25
N GLY A 98 10.35 6.32 3.55
CA GLY A 98 10.39 6.06 2.11
C GLY A 98 10.63 7.32 1.27
N SER A 99 10.10 8.47 1.70
CA SER A 99 10.30 9.76 1.03
C SER A 99 11.76 10.25 1.05
N LYS A 100 12.56 9.75 1.99
CA LYS A 100 13.98 10.11 2.13
C LYS A 100 14.91 9.28 1.22
N THR A 101 14.39 8.22 0.58
CA THR A 101 15.16 7.37 -0.33
C THR A 101 15.56 8.11 -1.62
N GLU A 102 16.68 7.69 -2.23
CA GLU A 102 17.13 8.26 -3.52
C GLU A 102 16.11 8.05 -4.63
N ILE A 103 15.38 6.93 -4.59
CA ILE A 103 14.34 6.66 -5.58
C ILE A 103 13.15 7.63 -5.43
N ALA A 104 12.77 8.01 -4.22
CA ALA A 104 11.72 8.99 -3.99
C ALA A 104 12.14 10.40 -4.47
N LYS A 105 13.44 10.73 -4.38
CA LYS A 105 13.99 11.96 -5.01
C LYS A 105 13.83 11.93 -6.53
N SER A 106 14.11 10.78 -7.15
CA SER A 106 13.92 10.58 -8.59
C SER A 106 12.45 10.73 -9.01
N TYR A 107 11.51 10.24 -8.20
CA TYR A 107 10.07 10.42 -8.45
C TYR A 107 9.66 11.89 -8.34
N ARG A 108 10.19 12.65 -7.35
CA ARG A 108 9.94 14.10 -7.26
C ARG A 108 10.54 14.87 -8.43
N ASN A 109 11.74 14.51 -8.89
CA ASN A 109 12.34 15.10 -10.08
C ASN A 109 11.47 14.88 -11.33
N PHE A 110 10.96 13.65 -11.51
CA PHE A 110 9.99 13.33 -12.56
C PHE A 110 8.74 14.22 -12.46
N ALA A 111 8.15 14.35 -11.27
CA ALA A 111 6.96 15.18 -11.06
C ALA A 111 7.23 16.66 -11.40
N GLY A 112 8.40 17.18 -11.04
CA GLY A 112 8.83 18.54 -11.39
C GLY A 112 8.94 18.76 -12.91
N ILE A 113 9.32 17.74 -13.68
CA ILE A 113 9.42 17.83 -15.13
C ILE A 113 8.03 17.74 -15.79
N VAL A 114 7.16 16.86 -15.31
CA VAL A 114 5.88 16.55 -15.98
C VAL A 114 4.78 17.56 -15.66
N GLU A 115 4.64 17.95 -14.38
CA GLU A 115 3.60 18.87 -13.93
C GLU A 115 4.14 20.18 -13.37
N GLY A 116 5.40 20.21 -12.91
CA GLY A 116 5.95 21.30 -12.13
C GLY A 116 5.39 21.34 -10.70
N PHE A 117 5.95 22.23 -9.89
CA PHE A 117 5.45 22.52 -8.56
C PHE A 117 5.04 23.99 -8.51
N HIS A 118 3.74 24.27 -8.40
CA HIS A 118 3.17 25.61 -8.51
C HIS A 118 2.61 26.08 -7.17
N SER A 119 2.62 27.39 -6.93
CA SER A 119 2.16 28.00 -5.67
C SER A 119 0.66 27.79 -5.37
N ASN A 120 -0.14 27.43 -6.38
CA ASN A 120 -1.55 27.10 -6.24
C ASN A 120 -1.81 25.62 -5.91
N HIS A 121 -0.78 24.79 -5.90
CA HIS A 121 -0.90 23.41 -5.47
C HIS A 121 -1.16 23.33 -3.96
N ARG A 122 -2.06 22.42 -3.56
CA ARG A 122 -2.55 22.34 -2.18
C ARG A 122 -2.21 21.03 -1.48
N ALA A 123 -1.86 19.97 -2.22
CA ALA A 123 -1.65 18.65 -1.63
C ALA A 123 -0.18 18.43 -1.24
N SER A 124 0.06 18.07 0.02
CA SER A 124 1.39 17.89 0.60
C SER A 124 2.11 16.67 0.04
N VAL A 125 3.38 16.83 -0.28
CA VAL A 125 4.32 15.73 -0.52
C VAL A 125 5.04 15.42 0.78
N TRP A 126 4.81 14.25 1.35
CA TRP A 126 5.29 13.87 2.67
C TRP A 126 6.82 13.86 2.76
N GLY A 127 7.35 14.40 3.84
CA GLY A 127 8.80 14.47 4.09
C GLY A 127 9.60 15.26 3.06
N ALA A 128 8.97 16.17 2.33
CA ALA A 128 9.60 16.98 1.28
C ALA A 128 9.58 18.49 1.61
N ASP A 129 9.80 18.84 2.87
CA ASP A 129 10.05 20.20 3.36
C ASP A 129 9.01 21.23 2.87
N GLY A 130 7.73 20.91 3.06
CA GLY A 130 6.61 21.79 2.69
C GLY A 130 6.24 21.78 1.20
N LEU A 131 6.84 20.92 0.40
CA LEU A 131 6.54 20.81 -1.03
C LEU A 131 5.07 20.44 -1.24
N LYS A 132 4.40 21.18 -2.13
CA LYS A 132 3.02 20.91 -2.57
C LYS A 132 3.00 20.51 -4.04
N ALA A 133 2.11 19.60 -4.37
CA ALA A 133 1.86 19.15 -5.74
C ALA A 133 0.36 19.23 -6.08
N SER A 134 0.02 18.94 -7.33
CA SER A 134 -1.37 18.65 -7.68
C SER A 134 -1.87 17.47 -6.85
N MET A 135 -3.16 17.41 -6.59
CA MET A 135 -3.78 16.35 -5.78
C MET A 135 -3.42 14.94 -6.29
N GLY A 136 -3.50 14.71 -7.60
CA GLY A 136 -3.16 13.44 -8.21
C GLY A 136 -1.66 13.11 -8.10
N MET A 137 -0.78 14.11 -8.30
CA MET A 137 0.66 13.92 -8.19
C MET A 137 1.10 13.71 -6.75
N SER A 138 0.53 14.42 -5.78
CA SER A 138 0.77 14.17 -4.35
C SER A 138 0.40 12.74 -3.96
N ALA A 139 -0.80 12.27 -4.34
CA ALA A 139 -1.22 10.89 -4.11
C ALA A 139 -0.24 9.88 -4.74
N TYR A 140 0.25 10.16 -5.97
CA TYR A 140 1.23 9.33 -6.66
C TYR A 140 2.57 9.28 -5.92
N LEU A 141 3.14 10.42 -5.56
CA LEU A 141 4.45 10.50 -4.90
C LEU A 141 4.42 9.87 -3.51
N ASN A 142 3.38 10.16 -2.73
CA ASN A 142 3.23 9.62 -1.38
C ASN A 142 2.96 8.11 -1.41
N GLY A 143 2.11 7.63 -2.32
CA GLY A 143 1.87 6.20 -2.50
C GLY A 143 3.10 5.43 -2.96
N ALA A 144 3.91 6.01 -3.86
CA ALA A 144 5.19 5.43 -4.27
C ALA A 144 6.21 5.43 -3.11
N SER A 145 6.25 6.49 -2.30
CA SER A 145 7.11 6.56 -1.12
C SER A 145 6.72 5.51 -0.07
N CYS A 146 5.43 5.26 0.14
CA CYS A 146 4.94 4.22 1.04
C CYS A 146 5.48 2.82 0.66
N HIS A 147 5.67 2.56 -0.62
CA HIS A 147 6.14 1.25 -1.13
C HIS A 147 7.64 1.22 -1.50
N ALA A 148 8.37 2.34 -1.37
CA ALA A 148 9.75 2.48 -1.82
C ALA A 148 10.73 1.48 -1.20
N MET A 149 10.50 1.07 0.04
CA MET A 149 11.37 0.18 0.80
C MET A 149 10.79 -1.23 0.99
N ASP A 150 9.64 -1.54 0.35
CA ASP A 150 8.88 -2.77 0.59
C ASP A 150 8.64 -3.02 2.10
N PHE A 151 8.33 -1.93 2.85
CA PHE A 151 8.20 -1.89 4.31
C PHE A 151 6.77 -1.68 4.79
N ASP A 152 5.86 -1.44 3.85
CA ASP A 152 4.43 -1.28 4.04
C ASP A 152 3.74 -2.60 4.39
N ASP A 153 2.54 -2.47 4.87
CA ASP A 153 1.69 -3.60 5.24
C ASP A 153 1.49 -4.59 4.09
N THR A 154 1.23 -5.83 4.45
CA THR A 154 0.92 -6.88 3.48
C THR A 154 -0.27 -7.67 3.95
N TRP A 155 -1.24 -7.81 3.07
CA TRP A 155 -2.41 -8.62 3.31
C TRP A 155 -2.31 -9.96 2.59
N HIS A 156 -2.80 -10.99 3.25
CA HIS A 156 -3.02 -12.26 2.61
C HIS A 156 -4.45 -12.30 2.04
N PRO A 157 -4.61 -12.49 0.78
CA PRO A 157 -3.61 -12.75 -0.27
C PRO A 157 -2.81 -11.49 -0.65
N ALA A 158 -1.60 -11.69 -1.09
CA ALA A 158 -0.48 -10.78 -1.24
C ALA A 158 -0.76 -9.42 -1.92
N THR A 159 -1.43 -8.50 -1.21
CA THR A 159 -1.52 -7.08 -1.60
C THR A 159 -0.89 -6.19 -0.54
N HIS A 160 -0.67 -4.93 -0.88
CA HIS A 160 -0.20 -3.86 0.01
C HIS A 160 -1.30 -2.81 0.10
N PRO A 161 -2.27 -2.95 1.03
CA PRO A 161 -3.55 -2.26 0.92
C PRO A 161 -3.50 -0.79 1.31
N SER A 162 -2.65 -0.37 2.26
CA SER A 162 -2.67 1.00 2.79
C SER A 162 -2.06 2.03 1.84
N GLY A 163 -0.98 1.67 1.12
CA GLY A 163 -0.27 2.58 0.22
C GLY A 163 -1.11 3.15 -0.93
N PRO A 164 -2.01 2.39 -1.57
CA PRO A 164 -2.97 2.92 -2.55
C PRO A 164 -4.04 3.83 -1.95
N VAL A 165 -4.44 3.65 -0.69
CA VAL A 165 -5.65 4.27 -0.14
C VAL A 165 -5.35 5.53 0.66
N LEU A 166 -4.47 5.47 1.67
CA LEU A 166 -4.27 6.61 2.57
C LEU A 166 -3.69 7.85 1.87
N PRO A 167 -2.68 7.73 0.98
CA PRO A 167 -2.17 8.89 0.24
C PRO A 167 -3.24 9.57 -0.63
N ALA A 168 -4.12 8.80 -1.26
CA ALA A 168 -5.22 9.33 -2.04
C ALA A 168 -6.22 10.11 -1.17
N LEU A 169 -6.62 9.54 -0.02
CA LEU A 169 -7.54 10.18 0.92
C LEU A 169 -6.98 11.49 1.49
N LEU A 170 -5.72 11.49 1.91
CA LEU A 170 -5.11 12.70 2.48
C LEU A 170 -4.90 13.79 1.43
N ALA A 171 -4.46 13.44 0.21
CA ALA A 171 -4.32 14.38 -0.89
C ALA A 171 -5.67 14.99 -1.32
N LEU A 172 -6.71 14.17 -1.41
CA LEU A 172 -8.08 14.63 -1.69
C LEU A 172 -8.59 15.56 -0.60
N SER A 173 -8.44 15.15 0.68
CA SER A 173 -8.92 15.93 1.82
C SER A 173 -8.28 17.31 1.87
N GLU A 174 -6.97 17.41 1.69
CA GLU A 174 -6.25 18.69 1.74
C GLU A 174 -6.60 19.61 0.55
N ALA A 175 -6.90 19.04 -0.62
CA ALA A 175 -7.26 19.81 -1.80
C ALA A 175 -8.68 20.38 -1.74
N LEU A 176 -9.58 19.84 -0.92
CA LEU A 176 -10.93 20.35 -0.75
C LEU A 176 -10.94 21.73 -0.08
N PRO A 177 -11.95 22.58 -0.36
CA PRO A 177 -12.14 23.82 0.36
C PRO A 177 -12.25 23.59 1.88
N SER A 178 -11.78 24.53 2.69
CA SER A 178 -11.74 24.40 4.15
C SER A 178 -13.11 24.08 4.77
N SER A 179 -14.20 24.58 4.17
CA SER A 179 -15.59 24.29 4.61
C SER A 179 -16.08 22.88 4.27
N GLN A 180 -15.31 22.13 3.45
CA GLN A 180 -15.66 20.78 2.99
C GLN A 180 -14.62 19.74 3.40
N GLN A 181 -13.63 20.14 4.19
CA GLN A 181 -12.61 19.20 4.63
C GLN A 181 -13.22 18.14 5.56
N PRO A 182 -13.01 16.84 5.25
CA PRO A 182 -13.52 15.76 6.08
C PRO A 182 -12.76 15.67 7.41
N SER A 183 -13.44 15.19 8.43
CA SER A 183 -12.81 14.88 9.71
C SER A 183 -11.90 13.64 9.61
N LEU A 184 -11.04 13.44 10.60
CA LEU A 184 -10.25 12.20 10.69
C LEU A 184 -11.13 10.97 10.86
N GLU A 185 -12.33 11.10 11.48
CA GLU A 185 -13.32 10.01 11.53
C GLU A 185 -13.83 9.65 10.14
N ASP A 186 -14.12 10.63 9.27
CA ASP A 186 -14.54 10.39 7.90
C ASP A 186 -13.43 9.72 7.07
N ILE A 187 -12.17 10.13 7.29
CA ILE A 187 -11.01 9.49 6.67
C ILE A 187 -10.86 8.03 7.16
N LEU A 188 -11.06 7.76 8.44
CA LEU A 188 -11.03 6.38 8.98
C LEU A 188 -12.11 5.51 8.34
N VAL A 189 -13.32 6.03 8.17
CA VAL A 189 -14.43 5.33 7.49
C VAL A 189 -14.08 5.06 6.04
N ALA A 190 -13.61 6.07 5.31
CA ALA A 190 -13.21 5.94 3.92
C ALA A 190 -12.01 4.99 3.73
N PHE A 191 -11.06 5.01 4.65
CA PHE A 191 -9.94 4.06 4.65
C PHE A 191 -10.44 2.63 4.78
N ASN A 192 -11.31 2.36 5.77
CA ASN A 192 -11.83 1.00 6.00
C ASN A 192 -12.58 0.45 4.80
N ILE A 193 -13.42 1.24 4.11
CA ILE A 193 -14.11 0.74 2.91
C ILE A 193 -13.14 0.49 1.76
N GLY A 194 -12.08 1.31 1.61
CA GLY A 194 -11.04 1.07 0.61
C GLY A 194 -10.29 -0.23 0.85
N ILE A 195 -9.98 -0.56 2.12
CA ILE A 195 -9.38 -1.83 2.51
C ILE A 195 -10.36 -2.99 2.28
N GLN A 196 -11.63 -2.82 2.70
CA GLN A 196 -12.69 -3.82 2.50
C GLN A 196 -12.84 -4.23 1.04
N VAL A 197 -12.90 -3.25 0.13
CA VAL A 197 -13.05 -3.51 -1.31
C VAL A 197 -11.86 -4.29 -1.86
N GLN A 198 -10.63 -3.91 -1.49
CA GLN A 198 -9.44 -4.64 -1.91
C GLN A 198 -9.48 -6.10 -1.47
N GLY A 199 -9.72 -6.34 -0.19
CA GLY A 199 -9.76 -7.69 0.36
C GLY A 199 -10.90 -8.53 -0.19
N ALA A 200 -12.07 -7.94 -0.39
CA ALA A 200 -13.20 -8.61 -1.03
C ALA A 200 -12.85 -9.06 -2.45
N LEU A 201 -12.33 -8.14 -3.28
CA LEU A 201 -12.00 -8.42 -4.68
C LEU A 201 -10.89 -9.47 -4.85
N LEU A 202 -9.96 -9.60 -3.92
CA LEU A 202 -8.96 -10.67 -3.94
C LEU A 202 -9.56 -12.06 -3.68
N ASN A 203 -10.72 -12.15 -3.02
CA ASN A 203 -11.40 -13.42 -2.79
C ASN A 203 -12.19 -13.92 -4.01
N CYS A 204 -12.23 -13.17 -5.12
CA CYS A 204 -12.86 -13.61 -6.37
C CYS A 204 -12.06 -14.66 -7.16
N SER A 205 -10.81 -14.93 -6.74
CA SER A 205 -9.91 -15.85 -7.42
C SER A 205 -9.12 -16.67 -6.41
N SER A 206 -8.98 -17.97 -6.65
CA SER A 206 -8.11 -18.82 -5.83
C SER A 206 -6.62 -18.50 -6.05
N GLN A 207 -6.27 -18.04 -7.26
CA GLN A 207 -4.88 -17.66 -7.60
C GLN A 207 -4.45 -16.37 -6.90
N ALA A 208 -5.39 -15.47 -6.61
CA ALA A 208 -5.09 -14.25 -5.86
C ALA A 208 -4.64 -14.53 -4.41
N ARG A 209 -4.86 -15.75 -3.89
CA ARG A 209 -4.40 -16.17 -2.56
C ARG A 209 -2.95 -16.66 -2.52
N ASN A 210 -2.30 -16.78 -3.67
CA ASN A 210 -0.90 -17.18 -3.79
C ASN A 210 -0.01 -15.98 -4.11
N ILE A 211 1.32 -16.17 -4.02
CA ILE A 211 2.27 -15.15 -4.49
C ILE A 211 2.00 -14.88 -5.97
N PRO A 212 1.71 -13.65 -6.36
CA PRO A 212 1.26 -13.35 -7.71
C PRO A 212 2.38 -13.58 -8.73
N HIS A 213 2.02 -14.20 -9.86
CA HIS A 213 2.99 -14.52 -10.92
C HIS A 213 2.95 -13.57 -12.10
N ARG A 214 1.80 -13.00 -12.42
CA ARG A 214 1.59 -12.19 -13.64
C ARG A 214 1.49 -10.70 -13.34
N LEU A 215 0.61 -10.33 -12.46
CA LEU A 215 0.25 -8.94 -12.18
C LEU A 215 0.39 -8.64 -10.69
N HIS A 216 0.83 -7.44 -10.37
CA HIS A 216 0.99 -6.98 -8.98
C HIS A 216 -0.36 -6.58 -8.38
N PRO A 217 -0.87 -7.23 -7.33
CA PRO A 217 -2.23 -7.02 -6.82
C PRO A 217 -2.55 -5.57 -6.41
N PRO A 218 -1.65 -4.79 -5.79
CA PRO A 218 -1.92 -3.39 -5.50
C PRO A 218 -2.32 -2.56 -6.72
N ALA A 219 -1.84 -2.92 -7.91
CA ALA A 219 -2.18 -2.23 -9.14
C ALA A 219 -3.49 -2.72 -9.79
N ILE A 220 -4.14 -3.75 -9.24
CA ILE A 220 -5.45 -4.23 -9.69
C ILE A 220 -6.51 -3.82 -8.68
N VAL A 221 -6.47 -4.43 -7.50
CA VAL A 221 -7.49 -4.17 -6.48
C VAL A 221 -7.24 -2.88 -5.72
N GLY A 222 -5.98 -2.43 -5.63
CA GLY A 222 -5.62 -1.19 -4.94
C GLY A 222 -6.18 0.06 -5.61
N VAL A 223 -6.20 0.12 -6.95
CA VAL A 223 -6.78 1.24 -7.67
C VAL A 223 -8.29 1.32 -7.48
N ILE A 224 -8.98 0.17 -7.44
CA ILE A 224 -10.43 0.09 -7.18
C ILE A 224 -10.72 0.44 -5.72
N GLY A 225 -9.92 -0.06 -4.77
CA GLY A 225 -10.02 0.30 -3.36
C GLY A 225 -9.79 1.79 -3.09
N SER A 226 -8.83 2.40 -3.78
CA SER A 226 -8.61 3.85 -3.72
C SER A 226 -9.81 4.63 -4.26
N ALA A 227 -10.39 4.20 -5.39
CA ALA A 227 -11.60 4.81 -5.96
C ALA A 227 -12.80 4.68 -5.02
N ALA A 228 -13.00 3.52 -4.40
CA ALA A 228 -14.05 3.29 -3.41
C ALA A 228 -13.90 4.20 -2.18
N ALA A 229 -12.67 4.30 -1.65
CA ALA A 229 -12.36 5.17 -0.52
C ALA A 229 -12.62 6.65 -0.83
N CYS A 230 -12.14 7.14 -1.97
CA CYS A 230 -12.36 8.52 -2.42
C CYS A 230 -13.83 8.80 -2.71
N SER A 231 -14.56 7.85 -3.32
CA SER A 231 -16.01 7.98 -3.57
C SER A 231 -16.79 8.08 -2.26
N ARG A 232 -16.44 7.27 -1.26
CA ARG A 232 -17.06 7.35 0.07
C ARG A 232 -16.78 8.68 0.75
N LEU A 233 -15.54 9.17 0.64
CA LEU A 233 -15.14 10.46 1.23
C LEU A 233 -15.87 11.64 0.59
N LEU A 234 -16.12 11.58 -0.73
CA LEU A 234 -16.89 12.57 -1.49
C LEU A 234 -18.41 12.45 -1.29
N GLY A 235 -18.90 11.45 -0.57
CA GLY A 235 -20.32 11.23 -0.34
C GLY A 235 -21.08 10.79 -1.59
N HIS A 236 -20.44 10.06 -2.50
CA HIS A 236 -21.06 9.58 -3.72
C HIS A 236 -22.21 8.62 -3.44
N GLY A 237 -23.31 8.76 -4.19
CA GLY A 237 -24.37 7.77 -4.25
C GLY A 237 -23.93 6.53 -5.06
N PRO A 238 -24.73 5.44 -5.04
CA PRO A 238 -24.37 4.16 -5.65
C PRO A 238 -23.96 4.25 -7.12
N GLN A 239 -24.64 5.04 -7.93
CA GLN A 239 -24.33 5.19 -9.35
C GLN A 239 -22.91 5.75 -9.57
N LYS A 240 -22.55 6.84 -8.88
CA LYS A 240 -21.19 7.40 -8.98
C LYS A 240 -20.13 6.43 -8.46
N CYS A 241 -20.41 5.68 -7.38
CA CYS A 241 -19.51 4.64 -6.88
C CYS A 241 -19.27 3.55 -7.93
N ARG A 242 -20.32 3.14 -8.65
CA ARG A 242 -20.25 2.18 -9.75
C ARG A 242 -19.35 2.67 -10.88
N HIS A 243 -19.59 3.88 -11.35
CA HIS A 243 -18.75 4.48 -12.40
C HIS A 243 -17.29 4.66 -11.94
N ALA A 244 -17.06 5.09 -10.71
CA ALA A 244 -15.71 5.22 -10.16
C ALA A 244 -14.94 3.88 -10.14
N MET A 245 -15.58 2.78 -9.73
CA MET A 245 -14.97 1.44 -9.79
C MET A 245 -14.68 1.02 -11.23
N ALA A 246 -15.59 1.29 -12.17
CA ALA A 246 -15.42 0.92 -13.57
C ALA A 246 -14.29 1.73 -14.25
N ILE A 247 -14.20 3.02 -13.97
CA ILE A 247 -13.10 3.87 -14.45
C ILE A 247 -11.78 3.40 -13.85
N ALA A 248 -11.75 3.13 -12.53
CA ALA A 248 -10.55 2.62 -11.85
C ALA A 248 -10.06 1.28 -12.42
N ALA A 249 -10.99 0.37 -12.78
CA ALA A 249 -10.65 -0.89 -13.42
C ALA A 249 -9.96 -0.70 -14.79
N SER A 250 -10.30 0.37 -15.52
CA SER A 250 -9.63 0.72 -16.79
C SER A 250 -8.19 1.20 -16.60
N PHE A 251 -7.83 1.65 -15.40
CA PHE A 251 -6.46 2.03 -15.03
C PHE A 251 -5.68 0.91 -14.35
N ALA A 252 -6.32 -0.24 -14.10
CA ALA A 252 -5.70 -1.36 -13.39
C ALA A 252 -4.57 -2.02 -14.20
N GLY A 253 -3.74 -2.76 -13.49
CA GLY A 253 -2.67 -3.59 -14.08
C GLY A 253 -1.27 -3.02 -13.90
N ALA A 254 -0.33 -3.93 -13.59
CA ALA A 254 1.11 -3.73 -13.62
C ALA A 254 1.80 -5.09 -13.60
N PRO A 255 2.80 -5.35 -14.48
CA PRO A 255 3.45 -6.65 -14.56
C PRO A 255 4.29 -6.94 -13.31
N MET A 256 4.16 -8.17 -12.78
CA MET A 256 4.94 -8.66 -11.63
C MET A 256 6.44 -8.80 -11.96
N ALA A 257 6.80 -8.81 -13.23
CA ALA A 257 8.20 -8.83 -13.67
C ALA A 257 9.05 -7.67 -13.10
N ASN A 258 8.41 -6.56 -12.71
CA ASN A 258 9.07 -5.43 -12.05
C ASN A 258 9.27 -5.61 -10.55
N ALA A 259 8.92 -6.76 -9.96
CA ALA A 259 9.25 -7.04 -8.56
C ALA A 259 10.77 -7.04 -8.34
N GLY A 260 11.24 -6.31 -7.34
CA GLY A 260 12.68 -6.13 -7.06
C GLY A 260 13.37 -5.10 -7.96
N THR A 261 12.62 -4.22 -8.61
CA THR A 261 13.13 -3.03 -9.31
C THR A 261 12.52 -1.75 -8.73
N THR A 262 13.11 -0.61 -9.09
CA THR A 262 12.62 0.73 -8.70
C THR A 262 11.25 1.08 -9.31
N THR A 263 10.76 0.28 -10.26
CA THR A 263 9.42 0.44 -10.85
C THR A 263 8.31 -0.10 -9.95
N LYS A 264 8.58 -1.11 -9.10
CA LYS A 264 7.56 -1.73 -8.24
C LYS A 264 6.83 -0.72 -7.35
N PRO A 265 7.49 0.23 -6.65
CA PRO A 265 6.82 1.23 -5.83
C PRO A 265 5.83 2.12 -6.58
N LEU A 266 6.08 2.38 -7.86
CA LEU A 266 5.17 3.16 -8.69
C LEU A 266 3.79 2.52 -8.84
N HIS A 267 3.67 1.21 -8.64
CA HIS A 267 2.38 0.52 -8.72
C HIS A 267 1.41 0.98 -7.62
N ALA A 268 1.90 1.22 -6.39
CA ALA A 268 1.10 1.78 -5.31
C ALA A 268 0.77 3.26 -5.55
N GLY A 269 1.76 4.06 -5.97
CA GLY A 269 1.56 5.47 -6.34
C GLY A 269 0.55 5.65 -7.47
N LYS A 270 0.68 4.84 -8.54
CA LYS A 270 -0.29 4.78 -9.64
C LYS A 270 -1.70 4.49 -9.12
N SER A 271 -1.84 3.53 -8.24
CA SER A 271 -3.14 3.13 -7.70
C SER A 271 -3.77 4.22 -6.83
N ALA A 272 -2.97 4.90 -6.02
CA ALA A 272 -3.44 6.04 -5.24
C ALA A 272 -3.94 7.18 -6.16
N ARG A 273 -3.13 7.56 -7.16
CA ARG A 273 -3.48 8.62 -8.12
C ARG A 273 -4.73 8.29 -8.92
N PHE A 274 -4.71 7.18 -9.63
CA PHE A 274 -5.78 6.87 -10.58
C PHE A 274 -7.08 6.44 -9.92
N GLY A 275 -7.04 5.87 -8.71
CA GLY A 275 -8.25 5.63 -7.93
C GLY A 275 -8.92 6.93 -7.50
N LEU A 276 -8.14 7.90 -7.03
CA LEU A 276 -8.62 9.24 -6.71
C LEU A 276 -9.18 9.95 -7.96
N GLU A 277 -8.46 9.94 -9.08
CA GLU A 277 -8.91 10.55 -10.33
C GLU A 277 -10.18 9.88 -10.85
N ALA A 278 -10.32 8.55 -10.72
CA ALA A 278 -11.53 7.81 -11.09
C ALA A 278 -12.77 8.28 -10.30
N ALA A 279 -12.63 8.51 -9.00
CA ALA A 279 -13.72 9.05 -8.17
C ALA A 279 -14.13 10.45 -8.63
N ILE A 280 -13.16 11.31 -8.96
CA ILE A 280 -13.44 12.66 -9.45
C ILE A 280 -14.07 12.63 -10.84
N LEU A 281 -13.60 11.77 -11.75
CA LEU A 281 -14.17 11.62 -13.09
C LEU A 281 -15.64 11.19 -13.00
N ALA A 282 -15.96 10.23 -12.14
CA ALA A 282 -17.34 9.82 -11.88
C ALA A 282 -18.18 10.96 -11.29
N ASP A 283 -17.59 11.81 -10.41
CA ASP A 283 -18.28 13.01 -9.90
C ASP A 283 -18.63 14.00 -11.01
N LYS A 284 -17.79 14.09 -12.04
CA LYS A 284 -18.01 14.97 -13.21
C LYS A 284 -18.88 14.35 -14.31
N GLY A 285 -19.47 13.16 -14.04
CA GLY A 285 -20.42 12.54 -14.95
C GLY A 285 -19.79 11.65 -16.02
N ILE A 286 -18.51 11.27 -15.85
CA ILE A 286 -17.92 10.23 -16.70
C ILE A 286 -18.48 8.88 -16.27
N GLU A 287 -18.99 8.13 -17.23
CA GLU A 287 -19.62 6.83 -17.03
C GLU A 287 -18.65 5.68 -17.29
N GLY A 288 -18.85 4.59 -16.60
CA GLY A 288 -18.18 3.31 -16.83
C GLY A 288 -19.20 2.18 -16.88
N ASN A 289 -18.76 0.97 -17.21
CA ASN A 289 -19.62 -0.19 -17.34
C ASN A 289 -20.30 -0.55 -16.01
N ASP A 290 -21.62 -0.66 -16.01
CA ASP A 290 -22.45 -0.93 -14.82
C ASP A 290 -22.24 -2.31 -14.20
N ASN A 291 -21.61 -3.24 -14.92
CA ASN A 291 -21.35 -4.62 -14.49
C ASN A 291 -19.86 -4.95 -14.45
N ILE A 292 -19.01 -3.95 -14.22
CA ILE A 292 -17.54 -4.07 -14.32
C ILE A 292 -16.95 -5.21 -13.48
N LEU A 293 -17.57 -5.49 -12.32
CA LEU A 293 -17.14 -6.57 -11.43
C LEU A 293 -17.80 -7.93 -11.77
N ASP A 294 -18.75 -7.98 -12.69
CA ASP A 294 -19.55 -9.19 -12.95
C ASP A 294 -19.15 -9.92 -14.23
N ILE A 295 -18.39 -9.28 -15.10
CA ILE A 295 -18.09 -9.77 -16.44
C ILE A 295 -16.61 -10.13 -16.63
N SER A 296 -16.35 -11.12 -17.48
CA SER A 296 -15.00 -11.60 -17.79
C SER A 296 -14.11 -10.55 -18.47
N SER A 297 -14.71 -9.65 -19.25
CA SER A 297 -14.01 -8.51 -19.89
C SER A 297 -13.84 -7.31 -18.98
N GLY A 298 -14.41 -7.33 -17.77
CA GLY A 298 -14.20 -6.35 -16.71
C GLY A 298 -13.06 -6.76 -15.78
N LEU A 299 -13.33 -6.83 -14.47
CA LEU A 299 -12.32 -7.29 -13.49
C LEU A 299 -11.85 -8.72 -13.77
N GLY A 300 -12.69 -9.55 -14.36
CA GLY A 300 -12.36 -10.92 -14.78
C GLY A 300 -11.18 -11.02 -15.75
N ALA A 301 -10.87 -9.95 -16.50
CA ALA A 301 -9.71 -9.94 -17.41
C ALA A 301 -8.35 -10.07 -16.69
N PHE A 302 -8.29 -9.80 -15.39
CA PHE A 302 -7.06 -9.86 -14.60
C PHE A 302 -6.85 -11.20 -13.88
N PHE A 303 -7.87 -12.07 -13.83
CA PHE A 303 -7.85 -13.31 -13.05
C PHE A 303 -8.32 -14.51 -13.92
N GLU A 304 -7.57 -15.61 -13.89
CA GLU A 304 -7.87 -16.79 -14.71
C GLU A 304 -9.10 -17.58 -14.22
N ASP A 305 -9.33 -17.58 -12.90
CA ASP A 305 -10.41 -18.32 -12.24
C ASP A 305 -11.44 -17.37 -11.58
N TYR A 306 -11.76 -16.28 -12.28
CA TYR A 306 -12.66 -15.25 -11.77
C TYR A 306 -14.08 -15.78 -11.53
N ASN A 307 -14.59 -15.61 -10.30
CA ASN A 307 -15.92 -16.03 -9.92
C ASN A 307 -16.67 -14.98 -9.09
N PRO A 308 -17.31 -14.00 -9.75
CA PRO A 308 -18.03 -12.92 -9.08
C PRO A 308 -19.26 -13.38 -8.32
N GLU A 309 -19.95 -14.42 -8.80
CA GLU A 309 -21.15 -14.97 -8.16
C GLU A 309 -20.80 -15.59 -6.80
N LYS A 310 -19.73 -16.38 -6.73
CA LYS A 310 -19.24 -16.96 -5.49
C LYS A 310 -18.88 -15.85 -4.48
N LEU A 311 -18.17 -14.80 -4.94
CA LEU A 311 -17.82 -13.67 -4.11
C LEU A 311 -19.07 -12.95 -3.59
N PHE A 312 -20.02 -12.63 -4.47
CA PHE A 312 -21.27 -12.00 -4.10
C PHE A 312 -22.05 -12.82 -3.05
N ASN A 313 -22.16 -14.13 -3.26
CA ASN A 313 -22.83 -15.02 -2.32
C ASN A 313 -22.15 -15.08 -0.95
N THR A 314 -20.84 -14.86 -0.89
CA THR A 314 -20.10 -14.77 0.38
C THR A 314 -20.35 -13.44 1.08
N LEU A 315 -20.37 -12.33 0.33
CA LEU A 315 -20.45 -10.98 0.89
C LEU A 315 -21.86 -10.56 1.32
N LYS A 316 -22.89 -10.96 0.57
CA LYS A 316 -24.30 -10.56 0.84
C LYS A 316 -24.85 -11.00 2.20
N GLY A 317 -24.19 -11.94 2.88
CA GLY A 317 -24.60 -12.44 4.18
C GLY A 317 -23.76 -11.93 5.36
N THR A 318 -22.83 -11.00 5.11
CA THR A 318 -21.91 -10.49 6.16
C THR A 318 -22.02 -8.98 6.26
N ASP A 319 -22.34 -8.49 7.46
CA ASP A 319 -22.28 -7.05 7.79
C ASP A 319 -20.90 -6.64 8.29
N ASP A 320 -20.02 -7.61 8.56
CA ASP A 320 -18.71 -7.38 9.16
C ASP A 320 -17.65 -7.04 8.10
N VAL A 321 -16.80 -6.07 8.42
CA VAL A 321 -15.63 -5.75 7.61
C VAL A 321 -14.56 -6.84 7.75
N ILE A 322 -13.81 -7.08 6.66
CA ILE A 322 -12.74 -8.09 6.62
C ILE A 322 -11.72 -7.90 7.75
N LEU A 323 -11.42 -6.66 8.13
CA LEU A 323 -10.53 -6.34 9.24
C LEU A 323 -11.05 -6.80 10.61
N HIS A 324 -12.33 -7.17 10.72
CA HIS A 324 -12.83 -7.84 11.93
C HIS A 324 -12.33 -9.29 12.03
N HIS A 325 -12.29 -9.99 10.91
CA HIS A 325 -11.95 -11.42 10.86
C HIS A 325 -10.45 -11.69 10.74
N GLN A 326 -9.73 -10.82 10.02
CA GLN A 326 -8.31 -11.01 9.73
C GLN A 326 -7.51 -9.74 9.99
N ASP A 327 -6.39 -9.85 10.71
CA ASP A 327 -5.40 -8.78 10.84
C ASP A 327 -4.55 -8.67 9.58
N ILE A 328 -3.79 -7.59 9.48
CA ILE A 328 -2.84 -7.31 8.39
C ILE A 328 -1.42 -7.52 8.91
N ALA A 329 -0.55 -8.11 8.11
CA ALA A 329 0.87 -8.17 8.45
C ALA A 329 1.48 -6.77 8.36
N LEU A 330 1.89 -6.22 9.49
CA LEU A 330 2.72 -5.02 9.56
C LEU A 330 4.18 -5.45 9.55
N LYS A 331 4.89 -5.14 8.48
CA LYS A 331 6.26 -5.59 8.29
C LYS A 331 7.19 -5.04 9.36
N ARG A 332 7.95 -5.93 10.00
CA ARG A 332 8.99 -5.58 10.97
C ARG A 332 10.28 -5.14 10.30
N PHE A 333 10.55 -5.65 9.10
CA PHE A 333 11.77 -5.40 8.34
C PHE A 333 11.46 -4.76 6.99
N PRO A 334 12.31 -3.85 6.49
CA PRO A 334 12.09 -3.13 5.22
C PRO A 334 12.48 -3.99 4.00
N CYS A 335 11.77 -5.10 3.79
CA CYS A 335 11.99 -6.05 2.70
C CYS A 335 10.72 -6.84 2.37
N HIS A 336 10.77 -7.61 1.31
CA HIS A 336 9.67 -8.50 0.92
C HIS A 336 9.24 -9.42 2.09
N LEU A 337 7.94 -9.58 2.31
CA LEU A 337 7.41 -10.33 3.47
C LEU A 337 8.00 -11.74 3.60
N GLY A 338 8.21 -12.44 2.48
CA GLY A 338 8.82 -13.78 2.49
C GLY A 338 10.21 -13.86 3.15
N MET A 339 10.93 -12.72 3.23
CA MET A 339 12.24 -12.66 3.91
C MET A 339 12.12 -12.72 5.42
N HIS A 340 10.97 -12.32 5.99
CA HIS A 340 10.79 -12.21 7.44
C HIS A 340 10.97 -13.55 8.15
N TRP A 341 10.56 -14.66 7.54
CA TRP A 341 10.81 -16.01 8.06
C TRP A 341 12.31 -16.32 8.18
N ALA A 342 13.06 -15.97 7.13
CA ALA A 342 14.53 -16.21 7.11
C ALA A 342 15.25 -15.30 8.12
N ILE A 343 14.82 -14.05 8.26
CA ILE A 343 15.40 -13.10 9.20
C ILE A 343 15.14 -13.55 10.64
N ASP A 344 13.92 -13.91 11.01
CA ASP A 344 13.59 -14.35 12.37
C ASP A 344 14.33 -15.66 12.72
N ALA A 345 14.36 -16.64 11.80
CA ALA A 345 15.15 -17.86 11.99
C ALA A 345 16.65 -17.55 12.15
N ALA A 346 17.20 -16.64 11.34
CA ALA A 346 18.61 -16.25 11.43
C ALA A 346 18.94 -15.53 12.76
N LEU A 347 18.07 -14.64 13.21
CA LEU A 347 18.24 -13.95 14.49
C LEU A 347 18.21 -14.93 15.68
N ASP A 348 17.35 -15.93 15.62
CA ASP A 348 17.28 -16.95 16.67
C ASP A 348 18.48 -17.92 16.62
N THR A 349 18.94 -18.29 15.41
CA THR A 349 20.18 -19.06 15.23
C THR A 349 21.40 -18.26 15.74
N ARG A 350 21.47 -16.97 15.46
CA ARG A 350 22.52 -16.08 15.97
C ARG A 350 22.53 -16.02 17.50
N LYS A 351 21.38 -15.94 18.15
CA LYS A 351 21.29 -15.95 19.62
C LYS A 351 21.91 -17.22 20.22
N GLN A 352 21.61 -18.38 19.65
CA GLN A 352 22.18 -19.66 20.09
C GLN A 352 23.71 -19.65 19.91
N LEU A 353 24.19 -19.23 18.73
CA LEU A 353 25.61 -19.18 18.40
C LEU A 353 26.37 -18.22 19.34
N VAL A 354 25.86 -17.02 19.58
CA VAL A 354 26.48 -16.02 20.46
C VAL A 354 26.42 -16.46 21.92
N HIS A 355 25.35 -17.11 22.36
CA HIS A 355 25.26 -17.67 23.71
C HIS A 355 26.33 -18.74 23.98
N ASP A 356 26.62 -19.59 23.00
CA ASP A 356 27.58 -20.68 23.10
C ASP A 356 29.05 -20.23 22.91
N ARG A 357 29.27 -19.26 22.01
CA ARG A 357 30.61 -18.89 21.51
C ARG A 357 31.09 -17.49 21.87
N GLY A 358 30.25 -16.66 22.46
CA GLY A 358 30.48 -15.22 22.60
C GLY A 358 30.13 -14.46 21.33
N ASP A 359 31.01 -13.60 20.82
CA ASP A 359 30.73 -12.84 19.60
C ASP A 359 30.74 -13.71 18.33
N LEU A 360 29.95 -13.29 17.33
CA LEU A 360 29.92 -13.92 16.03
C LEU A 360 31.23 -13.66 15.28
N ILE A 361 32.04 -14.67 15.11
CA ILE A 361 33.25 -14.61 14.29
C ILE A 361 32.94 -15.22 12.92
N VAL A 362 32.85 -14.36 11.88
CA VAL A 362 32.54 -14.76 10.49
C VAL A 362 33.46 -15.89 10.00
N ASP A 363 34.72 -15.85 10.39
CA ASP A 363 35.73 -16.87 10.02
C ASP A 363 35.47 -18.23 10.64
N PHE A 364 34.76 -18.31 11.76
CA PHE A 364 34.36 -19.56 12.38
C PHE A 364 33.23 -20.30 11.64
N ILE A 365 32.44 -19.58 10.86
CA ILE A 365 31.35 -20.15 10.07
C ILE A 365 31.94 -20.93 8.89
N LYS A 366 31.61 -22.23 8.82
CA LYS A 366 31.95 -23.12 7.71
C LYS A 366 30.92 -23.14 6.63
N HIS A 367 29.64 -23.31 6.99
CA HIS A 367 28.49 -23.36 6.07
C HIS A 367 27.28 -22.71 6.71
N ILE A 368 26.43 -22.11 5.83
CA ILE A 368 25.10 -21.64 6.17
C ILE A 368 24.13 -22.37 5.26
N HIS A 369 23.09 -22.99 5.80
CA HIS A 369 22.02 -23.53 4.99
C HIS A 369 20.71 -22.84 5.30
N ILE A 370 19.91 -22.61 4.26
CA ILE A 370 18.59 -22.00 4.31
C ILE A 370 17.63 -23.01 3.68
N ILE A 371 16.74 -23.59 4.47
CA ILE A 371 15.64 -24.42 3.97
C ILE A 371 14.46 -23.48 3.77
N ALA A 372 14.04 -23.26 2.53
CA ALA A 372 13.01 -22.30 2.18
C ALA A 372 12.17 -22.77 1.00
N PRO A 373 10.95 -22.24 0.80
CA PRO A 373 10.15 -22.55 -0.38
C PRO A 373 10.80 -22.03 -1.67
N GLY A 374 10.59 -22.73 -2.78
CA GLY A 374 11.08 -22.32 -4.09
C GLY A 374 10.39 -21.05 -4.58
N SER A 375 11.16 -19.98 -4.74
CA SER A 375 10.64 -18.71 -5.27
C SER A 375 11.72 -17.98 -6.08
N LYS A 376 11.42 -17.70 -7.35
CA LYS A 376 12.32 -16.97 -8.23
C LYS A 376 12.52 -15.50 -7.84
N TYR A 377 11.55 -14.90 -7.14
CA TYR A 377 11.60 -13.48 -6.79
C TYR A 377 12.52 -13.17 -5.62
N ILE A 378 12.82 -14.15 -4.77
CA ILE A 378 13.49 -13.94 -3.49
C ILE A 378 14.77 -14.77 -3.33
N ASN A 379 15.12 -15.61 -4.31
CA ASN A 379 16.39 -16.31 -4.38
C ASN A 379 17.38 -15.51 -5.23
N ARG A 380 18.13 -14.62 -4.60
CA ARG A 380 19.14 -13.72 -5.20
C ARG A 380 20.44 -13.79 -4.41
N PRO A 381 21.35 -14.69 -4.75
CA PRO A 381 22.52 -14.99 -3.93
C PRO A 381 23.49 -13.82 -3.76
N PHE A 382 23.61 -12.93 -4.77
CA PHE A 382 24.55 -11.80 -4.76
C PHE A 382 23.85 -10.55 -5.28
N PRO A 383 23.01 -9.90 -4.44
CA PRO A 383 22.35 -8.68 -4.85
C PRO A 383 23.36 -7.54 -4.99
N THR A 384 23.14 -6.66 -6.00
CA THR A 384 23.99 -5.51 -6.29
C THR A 384 23.28 -4.18 -6.04
N THR A 385 21.96 -4.22 -5.84
CA THR A 385 21.14 -3.04 -5.57
C THR A 385 20.31 -3.21 -4.31
N GLU A 386 19.89 -2.10 -3.71
CA GLU A 386 19.00 -2.11 -2.54
C GLU A 386 17.73 -2.93 -2.79
N HIS A 387 17.13 -2.79 -3.97
CA HIS A 387 15.88 -3.50 -4.30
C HIS A 387 16.09 -5.00 -4.49
N GLU A 388 17.22 -5.41 -5.06
CA GLU A 388 17.57 -6.83 -5.13
C GLU A 388 17.82 -7.41 -3.74
N ALA A 389 18.55 -6.67 -2.89
CA ALA A 389 18.86 -7.08 -1.51
C ALA A 389 17.58 -7.27 -0.67
N ARG A 390 16.57 -6.38 -0.82
CA ARG A 390 15.25 -6.50 -0.18
C ARG A 390 14.46 -7.74 -0.63
N HIS A 391 14.91 -8.42 -1.67
CA HIS A 391 14.32 -9.63 -2.24
C HIS A 391 15.33 -10.80 -2.28
N SER A 392 16.23 -10.88 -1.30
CA SER A 392 17.26 -11.91 -1.23
C SER A 392 17.23 -12.67 0.10
N PHE A 393 16.90 -13.95 0.06
CA PHE A 393 17.03 -14.83 1.23
C PHE A 393 18.44 -14.83 1.78
N GLN A 394 19.43 -14.97 0.89
CA GLN A 394 20.83 -15.06 1.26
C GLN A 394 21.31 -13.79 1.96
N PHE A 395 21.05 -12.64 1.35
CA PHE A 395 21.48 -11.35 1.88
C PHE A 395 20.84 -11.06 3.24
N THR A 396 19.51 -11.19 3.35
CA THR A 396 18.80 -10.88 4.60
C THR A 396 19.17 -11.84 5.74
N THR A 397 19.37 -13.12 5.43
CA THR A 397 19.87 -14.10 6.40
C THR A 397 21.29 -13.75 6.88
N CYS A 398 22.21 -13.48 5.94
CA CYS A 398 23.60 -13.15 6.30
C CYS A 398 23.69 -11.82 7.06
N SER A 399 22.90 -10.81 6.70
CA SER A 399 22.84 -9.55 7.44
C SER A 399 22.32 -9.76 8.87
N ALA A 400 21.23 -10.54 9.04
CA ALA A 400 20.68 -10.86 10.35
C ALA A 400 21.69 -11.64 11.22
N LEU A 401 22.42 -12.58 10.64
CA LEU A 401 23.48 -13.32 11.35
C LEU A 401 24.64 -12.41 11.72
N LEU A 402 25.07 -11.52 10.82
CA LEU A 402 26.25 -10.66 11.02
C LEU A 402 25.95 -9.53 12.02
N ASP A 403 24.87 -8.80 11.80
CA ASP A 403 24.59 -7.56 12.52
C ASP A 403 23.67 -7.77 13.74
N GLY A 404 22.91 -8.87 13.80
CA GLY A 404 21.91 -9.12 14.86
C GLY A 404 20.64 -8.29 14.72
N GLU A 405 20.53 -7.51 13.66
CA GLU A 405 19.32 -6.73 13.29
C GLU A 405 19.25 -6.55 11.77
N VAL A 406 18.06 -6.16 11.30
CA VAL A 406 17.82 -5.75 9.90
C VAL A 406 17.02 -4.46 9.91
N THR A 407 17.63 -3.40 9.41
CA THR A 407 17.08 -2.03 9.42
C THR A 407 17.09 -1.43 8.01
N PRO A 408 16.53 -0.24 7.79
CA PRO A 408 16.67 0.45 6.50
C PRO A 408 18.12 0.58 6.03
N GLU A 409 19.03 0.88 6.93
CA GLU A 409 20.47 1.06 6.67
C GLU A 409 21.14 -0.23 6.19
N THR A 410 20.65 -1.40 6.62
CA THR A 410 21.14 -2.72 6.15
C THR A 410 21.17 -2.80 4.63
N PHE A 411 20.20 -2.17 3.95
CA PHE A 411 20.02 -2.24 2.50
C PHE A 411 20.74 -1.11 1.74
N HIS A 412 21.40 -0.20 2.43
CA HIS A 412 22.18 0.84 1.76
C HIS A 412 23.34 0.22 0.96
N VAL A 413 23.64 0.77 -0.21
CA VAL A 413 24.64 0.21 -1.14
C VAL A 413 25.97 -0.09 -0.48
N ASN A 414 26.47 0.79 0.40
CA ASN A 414 27.73 0.59 1.12
C ASN A 414 27.69 -0.64 2.06
N ASN A 415 26.51 -1.01 2.57
CA ASN A 415 26.33 -2.17 3.44
C ASN A 415 26.12 -3.46 2.65
N ILE A 416 25.63 -3.37 1.42
CA ILE A 416 25.52 -4.52 0.51
C ILE A 416 26.93 -5.02 0.12
N ASP A 417 27.88 -4.12 -0.05
CA ASP A 417 29.22 -4.41 -0.59
C ASP A 417 30.28 -4.73 0.49
N ARG A 418 29.86 -4.96 1.75
CA ARG A 418 30.78 -5.28 2.85
C ARG A 418 31.49 -6.62 2.64
N GLN A 419 32.81 -6.64 2.80
CA GLN A 419 33.64 -7.84 2.65
C GLN A 419 33.19 -8.99 3.55
N GLN A 420 32.84 -8.72 4.80
CA GLN A 420 32.35 -9.73 5.75
C GLN A 420 31.05 -10.37 5.28
N LEU A 421 30.12 -9.57 4.75
CA LEU A 421 28.86 -10.06 4.20
C LEU A 421 29.10 -10.93 2.96
N HIS A 422 29.95 -10.50 2.04
CA HIS A 422 30.36 -11.30 0.88
C HIS A 422 30.96 -12.65 1.29
N SER A 423 31.80 -12.67 2.32
CA SER A 423 32.39 -13.90 2.86
C SER A 423 31.32 -14.87 3.40
N LEU A 424 30.22 -14.34 3.98
CA LEU A 424 29.08 -15.17 4.41
C LEU A 424 28.23 -15.65 3.23
N LEU A 425 27.94 -14.79 2.27
CA LEU A 425 27.14 -15.13 1.09
C LEU A 425 27.71 -16.31 0.31
N LEU A 426 29.05 -16.39 0.19
CA LEU A 426 29.76 -17.52 -0.44
C LEU A 426 29.56 -18.85 0.29
N LYS A 427 29.18 -18.82 1.58
CA LYS A 427 28.97 -20.03 2.40
C LYS A 427 27.51 -20.51 2.41
N VAL A 428 26.60 -19.74 1.79
CA VAL A 428 25.15 -20.03 1.81
C VAL A 428 24.78 -21.09 0.79
N ARG A 429 24.00 -22.08 1.24
CA ARG A 429 23.30 -23.04 0.41
C ARG A 429 21.80 -22.95 0.68
N VAL A 430 20.99 -22.73 -0.36
CA VAL A 430 19.53 -22.79 -0.26
C VAL A 430 19.05 -24.18 -0.66
N ILE A 431 18.18 -24.77 0.18
CA ILE A 431 17.55 -26.07 -0.01
C ILE A 431 16.05 -25.84 -0.12
N THR A 432 15.43 -26.37 -1.16
CA THR A 432 13.99 -26.20 -1.42
C THR A 432 13.29 -27.55 -1.39
N PRO A 433 12.67 -27.94 -0.27
CA PRO A 433 11.88 -29.16 -0.19
C PRO A 433 10.60 -29.03 -1.02
N GLU A 434 10.20 -30.08 -1.73
CA GLU A 434 8.97 -30.09 -2.56
C GLU A 434 7.70 -29.76 -1.76
N LYS A 435 7.64 -30.17 -0.50
CA LYS A 435 6.48 -29.94 0.38
C LYS A 435 6.42 -28.55 0.97
N ASN A 436 7.48 -27.75 0.86
CA ASN A 436 7.50 -26.37 1.35
C ASN A 436 7.09 -25.41 0.22
N THR A 437 5.81 -25.13 0.13
CA THR A 437 5.24 -24.27 -0.92
C THR A 437 5.34 -22.80 -0.55
N PRO A 438 5.48 -21.87 -1.50
CA PRO A 438 5.58 -20.42 -1.24
C PRO A 438 4.21 -19.81 -0.88
N SER A 439 3.55 -20.36 0.13
CA SER A 439 2.31 -19.86 0.72
C SER A 439 2.60 -19.22 2.06
N PHE A 440 2.25 -17.95 2.24
CA PHE A 440 2.43 -17.26 3.53
C PHE A 440 1.61 -17.86 4.68
N ASN A 441 0.64 -18.73 4.37
CA ASN A 441 -0.11 -19.47 5.39
C ASN A 441 0.65 -20.68 5.93
N ASP A 442 1.46 -21.34 5.09
CA ASP A 442 1.93 -22.69 5.35
C ASP A 442 3.44 -22.85 5.21
N MET A 443 4.13 -21.86 4.62
CA MET A 443 5.58 -21.91 4.45
C MET A 443 6.32 -21.86 5.79
N TYR A 444 7.49 -22.44 5.80
CA TYR A 444 8.47 -22.29 6.89
C TYR A 444 9.86 -22.00 6.31
N VAL A 445 10.73 -21.41 7.12
CA VAL A 445 12.14 -21.24 6.78
C VAL A 445 13.00 -21.69 7.95
N THR A 446 13.97 -22.55 7.67
CA THR A 446 15.00 -22.96 8.62
C THR A 446 16.33 -22.32 8.22
N VAL A 447 17.02 -21.75 9.18
CA VAL A 447 18.39 -21.25 9.01
C VAL A 447 19.29 -22.02 9.94
N GLY A 448 20.34 -22.65 9.38
CA GLY A 448 21.35 -23.35 10.15
C GLY A 448 22.76 -22.88 9.82
N VAL A 449 23.59 -22.81 10.83
CA VAL A 449 25.01 -22.45 10.77
C VAL A 449 25.85 -23.62 11.29
N THR A 450 26.76 -24.12 10.45
CA THR A 450 27.79 -25.10 10.86
C THR A 450 29.12 -24.38 11.02
N THR A 451 29.76 -24.54 12.15
CA THR A 451 31.07 -23.97 12.47
C THR A 451 32.22 -24.85 12.00
N LYS A 452 33.47 -24.34 11.99
CA LYS A 452 34.65 -25.09 11.56
C LYS A 452 34.96 -26.29 12.44
N ASP A 453 34.56 -26.28 13.71
CA ASP A 453 34.64 -27.42 14.64
C ASP A 453 33.46 -28.39 14.52
N ASN A 454 32.61 -28.22 13.47
CA ASN A 454 31.44 -29.01 13.13
C ASN A 454 30.26 -28.92 14.13
N ALA A 455 30.25 -27.95 15.04
CA ALA A 455 29.04 -27.65 15.80
C ALA A 455 27.97 -27.03 14.87
N THR A 456 26.69 -27.34 15.10
CA THR A 456 25.58 -26.85 14.30
C THR A 456 24.54 -26.16 15.18
N PHE A 457 24.12 -24.95 14.76
CA PHE A 457 23.09 -24.14 15.40
C PHE A 457 21.98 -23.91 14.36
N GLU A 458 20.75 -24.18 14.72
CA GLU A 458 19.64 -24.12 13.77
C GLU A 458 18.35 -23.63 14.42
N SER A 459 17.59 -22.83 13.68
CA SER A 459 16.25 -22.39 14.07
C SER A 459 15.30 -22.41 12.89
N THR A 460 14.03 -22.72 13.17
CA THR A 460 12.95 -22.72 12.19
C THR A 460 11.91 -21.67 12.56
N CYS A 461 11.58 -20.81 11.62
CA CYS A 461 10.46 -19.87 11.72
C CYS A 461 9.28 -20.40 10.92
N ILE A 462 8.14 -20.57 11.58
CA ILE A 462 6.84 -20.93 10.98
C ILE A 462 5.99 -19.69 10.81
N GLU A 463 5.99 -18.79 11.79
CA GLU A 463 5.26 -17.53 11.79
C GLU A 463 6.16 -16.41 12.30
N PRO A 464 6.61 -15.49 11.43
CA PRO A 464 7.46 -14.37 11.86
C PRO A 464 6.65 -13.36 12.67
N TYR A 465 7.32 -12.64 13.56
CA TYR A 465 6.70 -11.56 14.30
C TYR A 465 6.35 -10.39 13.38
N GLY A 466 5.10 -9.95 13.42
CA GLY A 466 4.49 -9.01 12.47
C GLY A 466 3.60 -9.68 11.41
N HIS A 467 3.55 -11.01 11.39
CA HIS A 467 2.58 -11.76 10.59
C HIS A 467 1.15 -11.55 11.13
N TRP A 468 0.09 -11.68 10.29
CA TRP A 468 -1.29 -11.48 10.74
C TRP A 468 -1.76 -12.44 11.85
N ARG A 469 -1.15 -13.62 11.97
CA ARG A 469 -1.39 -14.56 13.08
C ARG A 469 -0.51 -14.30 14.31
N LYS A 470 0.56 -13.53 14.16
CA LYS A 470 1.48 -13.13 15.22
C LYS A 470 1.80 -11.63 15.08
N PRO A 471 0.78 -10.75 15.25
CA PRO A 471 0.91 -9.33 14.95
C PRO A 471 1.91 -8.62 15.86
N LEU A 472 2.47 -7.50 15.39
CA LEU A 472 3.25 -6.60 16.23
C LEU A 472 2.37 -6.10 17.39
N SER A 473 2.95 -5.88 18.55
CA SER A 473 2.28 -5.16 19.63
C SER A 473 2.07 -3.69 19.26
N ASP A 474 1.12 -3.00 19.92
CA ASP A 474 0.91 -1.57 19.70
C ASP A 474 2.17 -0.75 20.03
N ALA A 475 2.90 -1.16 21.07
CA ALA A 475 4.18 -0.55 21.43
C ALA A 475 5.21 -0.69 20.32
N ASP A 476 5.27 -1.85 19.65
CA ASP A 476 6.21 -2.06 18.54
C ASP A 476 5.80 -1.31 17.27
N VAL A 477 4.51 -1.14 17.01
CA VAL A 477 4.03 -0.27 15.91
C VAL A 477 4.43 1.18 16.16
N VAL A 478 4.21 1.69 17.38
CA VAL A 478 4.65 3.04 17.76
C VAL A 478 6.18 3.17 17.71
N LYS A 479 6.93 2.16 18.16
CA LYS A 479 8.39 2.13 18.08
C LYS A 479 8.86 2.17 16.63
N LYS A 480 8.27 1.37 15.73
CA LYS A 480 8.54 1.38 14.30
C LYS A 480 8.25 2.76 13.70
N PHE A 481 7.09 3.35 13.99
CA PHE A 481 6.73 4.69 13.54
C PHE A 481 7.78 5.73 13.97
N ARG A 482 8.15 5.73 15.25
CA ARG A 482 9.16 6.68 15.78
C ARG A 482 10.52 6.52 15.12
N LYS A 483 10.96 5.28 14.89
CA LYS A 483 12.23 5.02 14.19
C LYS A 483 12.18 5.50 12.73
N ASN A 484 11.05 5.30 12.07
CA ASN A 484 10.85 5.72 10.67
C ASN A 484 10.66 7.24 10.51
N THR A 485 10.46 7.96 11.61
CA THR A 485 10.24 9.41 11.64
C THR A 485 11.21 10.12 12.60
N ASP A 486 12.39 9.54 12.86
CA ASP A 486 13.37 10.05 13.82
C ASP A 486 13.95 11.43 13.45
N PHE A 487 13.84 11.83 12.19
CA PHE A 487 14.15 13.18 11.71
C PHE A 487 13.06 14.21 12.07
N LEU A 488 11.88 13.81 12.56
CA LEU A 488 10.90 14.71 13.16
C LEU A 488 11.22 14.90 14.64
N ASN A 489 10.88 16.08 15.17
CA ASN A 489 10.98 16.29 16.62
C ASN A 489 9.97 15.40 17.39
N ILE A 490 10.28 15.10 18.64
CA ILE A 490 9.50 14.19 19.48
C ILE A 490 8.07 14.68 19.73
N GLU A 491 7.84 15.99 19.74
CA GLU A 491 6.51 16.57 19.93
C GLU A 491 5.62 16.28 18.71
N SER A 492 6.13 16.45 17.48
CA SER A 492 5.45 16.10 16.25
C SER A 492 5.13 14.61 16.19
N GLN A 493 6.08 13.75 16.57
CA GLN A 493 5.85 12.30 16.64
C GLN A 493 4.72 11.95 17.63
N ASN A 494 4.75 12.54 18.83
CA ASN A 494 3.73 12.31 19.87
C ASN A 494 2.36 12.81 19.39
N ARG A 495 2.30 13.97 18.75
CA ARG A 495 1.06 14.53 18.20
C ARG A 495 0.48 13.64 17.10
N LEU A 496 1.30 13.12 16.17
CA LEU A 496 0.87 12.19 15.13
C LEU A 496 0.31 10.89 15.73
N VAL A 497 1.01 10.28 16.68
CA VAL A 497 0.53 9.08 17.40
C VAL A 497 -0.83 9.35 18.07
N ASN A 498 -0.99 10.52 18.71
CA ASN A 498 -2.25 10.88 19.36
C ASN A 498 -3.39 11.09 18.35
N LEU A 499 -3.17 11.86 17.29
CA LEU A 499 -4.16 12.11 16.22
C LEU A 499 -4.66 10.78 15.62
N VAL A 500 -3.74 9.88 15.27
CA VAL A 500 -4.10 8.56 14.70
C VAL A 500 -4.81 7.68 15.73
N SER A 501 -4.39 7.70 16.99
CA SER A 501 -5.08 6.93 18.05
C SER A 501 -6.53 7.36 18.24
N ARG A 502 -6.83 8.63 18.05
CA ARG A 502 -8.18 9.20 18.19
C ARG A 502 -9.00 9.05 16.92
N MET A 503 -8.51 9.53 15.78
CA MET A 503 -9.24 9.59 14.50
C MET A 503 -10.70 10.07 14.72
N ASP A 504 -10.83 11.25 15.29
CA ASP A 504 -12.09 11.84 15.73
C ASP A 504 -12.64 12.91 14.77
N LYS A 505 -13.81 13.47 15.13
CA LYS A 505 -14.48 14.53 14.36
C LYS A 505 -13.89 15.92 14.59
N ALA A 506 -13.04 16.10 15.59
CA ALA A 506 -12.49 17.42 15.95
C ALA A 506 -11.29 17.82 15.07
N HIS A 507 -10.67 16.86 14.42
CA HIS A 507 -9.44 17.05 13.61
C HIS A 507 -9.68 16.66 12.15
N THR A 508 -8.85 17.22 11.26
CA THR A 508 -8.90 17.00 9.81
C THR A 508 -7.55 16.46 9.29
N ALA A 509 -7.48 16.13 8.00
CA ALA A 509 -6.22 15.73 7.35
C ALA A 509 -5.10 16.78 7.53
N LYS A 510 -5.45 18.06 7.61
CA LYS A 510 -4.49 19.17 7.78
C LYS A 510 -3.67 19.01 9.05
N ASP A 511 -4.29 18.60 10.17
CA ASP A 511 -3.62 18.38 11.45
C ASP A 511 -2.52 17.31 11.37
N ILE A 512 -2.69 16.29 10.52
CA ILE A 512 -1.67 15.27 10.24
C ILE A 512 -0.63 15.82 9.26
N LEU A 513 -1.06 16.44 8.17
CA LEU A 513 -0.19 16.82 7.04
C LEU A 513 0.78 17.95 7.40
N GLU A 514 0.39 18.86 8.30
CA GLU A 514 1.29 19.89 8.84
C GLU A 514 2.49 19.30 9.62
N LEU A 515 2.35 18.09 10.14
CA LEU A 515 3.39 17.39 10.88
C LEU A 515 4.26 16.48 9.98
N LEU A 516 3.80 16.20 8.76
CA LEU A 516 4.51 15.37 7.76
C LEU A 516 5.30 16.22 6.73
N SER A 517 5.17 17.54 6.80
CA SER A 517 5.75 18.48 5.82
C SER A 517 7.18 18.82 6.16
#